data_5137a08b94308c1c9dde964509cfa3e1
#
_entry.id   5137a08b94308c1c9dde964509cfa3e1
#
_cell.length_a   1.000
_cell.length_b   1.000
_cell.length_c   1.000
_cell.angle_alpha   90.00
_cell.angle_beta   90.00
_cell.angle_gamma   90.00
#
_symmetry.space_group_name_H-M   'P 1'
#
loop_
_entity.id
_entity.type
_entity.pdbx_description
1 polymer ?
#
loop_
_entity_poly.entity_id
_entity_poly.type
_entity_poly.pdbx_seq_one_letter_code
_entity_poly.pdbx_strand_id
1 'polypeptide(L)'
;MEKFRDSGSKTGKGSFTPNPKFNFKDPVFAKTDTKKVDLQKISELNSSHPAREYLEKRRIKDLENFYYCPKFKQWTNSQKKVFDTLRQDSDRIIIPFKDKEGILFGYQGRSLAPKAKLRYITVMLDEEKPKLFGLNTVNYDEPVYICEGPFDSTFIRNSIAMCGSDFHASGWGISNPIWIYDNEPRNREIVNKINDAVNRGDTVVIWPNNIHEKDINDMVLAGHDVQSLVESNVYQGLEAKLKLNHWKKV
;
A
#
# COMPACT_ATOMS: atom_id res chain seq x y z
N MET A 1 -69.17 62.63 9.19
CA MET A 1 -70.10 61.48 9.38
C MET A 1 -70.06 60.65 8.12
N GLU A 2 -69.10 59.76 7.98
CA GLU A 2 -68.98 58.97 6.75
C GLU A 2 -68.93 57.47 7.12
N LYS A 3 -69.70 56.76 6.36
CA LYS A 3 -69.90 55.29 6.50
C LYS A 3 -68.71 54.59 5.84
N PHE A 4 -68.00 53.79 6.59
CA PHE A 4 -67.06 52.82 6.01
C PHE A 4 -67.80 51.49 5.74
N ARG A 5 -67.75 51.08 4.48
CA ARG A 5 -68.26 49.81 4.04
C ARG A 5 -67.19 48.75 4.24
N ASP A 6 -67.63 47.67 4.81
CA ASP A 6 -66.87 46.41 5.03
C ASP A 6 -66.76 45.67 3.68
N SER A 7 -65.52 45.42 3.22
CA SER A 7 -65.28 44.58 2.06
C SER A 7 -64.57 43.30 2.53
N GLY A 8 -65.33 42.23 2.65
CA GLY A 8 -64.82 40.94 3.02
C GLY A 8 -63.87 40.35 1.98
N SER A 9 -62.61 40.14 2.40
CA SER A 9 -61.64 39.41 1.65
C SER A 9 -61.71 37.91 1.98
N LYS A 10 -62.05 37.09 1.00
CA LYS A 10 -62.01 35.64 1.09
C LYS A 10 -60.54 35.20 0.98
N THR A 11 -59.92 34.78 2.07
CA THR A 11 -58.65 34.13 2.07
C THR A 11 -58.84 32.63 1.70
N GLY A 12 -58.52 32.30 0.46
CA GLY A 12 -58.37 30.91 0.04
C GLY A 12 -57.15 30.30 0.68
N LYS A 13 -57.31 29.34 1.58
CA LYS A 13 -56.25 28.48 2.07
C LYS A 13 -55.84 27.49 0.98
N GLY A 14 -54.84 27.84 0.17
CA GLY A 14 -54.13 26.90 -0.69
C GLY A 14 -53.21 26.04 0.18
N SER A 15 -53.54 24.80 0.39
CA SER A 15 -52.68 23.80 0.99
C SER A 15 -51.60 23.45 -0.02
N PHE A 16 -50.40 24.00 0.19
CA PHE A 16 -49.18 23.59 -0.53
C PHE A 16 -48.62 22.35 0.17
N THR A 17 -48.91 21.16 -0.31
CA THR A 17 -48.14 19.96 0.02
C THR A 17 -47.00 19.83 -0.97
N PRO A 18 -45.73 20.02 -0.55
CA PRO A 18 -44.59 19.67 -1.40
C PRO A 18 -44.59 18.15 -1.51
N ASN A 19 -44.81 17.64 -2.69
CA ASN A 19 -44.56 16.22 -2.97
C ASN A 19 -43.16 16.09 -3.62
N PRO A 20 -42.08 15.91 -2.86
CA PRO A 20 -40.76 15.69 -3.44
C PRO A 20 -40.79 14.28 -4.05
N LYS A 21 -40.87 14.21 -5.37
CA LYS A 21 -40.54 12.97 -6.10
C LYS A 21 -39.07 12.72 -5.93
N PHE A 22 -38.67 12.05 -4.86
CA PHE A 22 -37.33 11.47 -4.75
C PHE A 22 -37.27 10.27 -5.71
N ASN A 23 -36.59 10.47 -6.84
CA ASN A 23 -36.16 9.38 -7.69
C ASN A 23 -34.94 8.74 -7.01
N PHE A 24 -35.16 7.84 -6.08
CA PHE A 24 -34.13 6.93 -5.64
C PHE A 24 -33.85 6.01 -6.83
N LYS A 25 -32.75 6.25 -7.52
CA LYS A 25 -32.17 5.19 -8.33
C LYS A 25 -31.80 4.10 -7.33
N ASP A 26 -32.38 2.92 -7.48
CA ASP A 26 -31.92 1.77 -6.69
C ASP A 26 -30.42 1.71 -6.75
N PRO A 27 -29.72 1.56 -5.59
CA PRO A 27 -28.29 1.41 -5.61
C PRO A 27 -27.99 0.18 -6.47
N VAL A 28 -27.40 0.41 -7.63
CA VAL A 28 -26.84 -0.66 -8.45
C VAL A 28 -25.66 -1.16 -7.63
N PHE A 29 -25.91 -2.17 -6.79
CA PHE A 29 -24.84 -2.98 -6.24
C PHE A 29 -24.20 -3.67 -7.45
N ALA A 30 -23.20 -3.03 -8.03
CA ALA A 30 -22.29 -3.70 -8.92
C ALA A 30 -21.84 -4.94 -8.13
N LYS A 31 -22.18 -6.14 -8.62
CA LYS A 31 -21.56 -7.37 -8.15
C LYS A 31 -20.07 -7.11 -8.33
N THR A 32 -19.39 -6.75 -7.26
CA THR A 32 -17.95 -6.73 -7.24
C THR A 32 -17.54 -8.18 -7.44
N ASP A 33 -17.29 -8.55 -8.71
CA ASP A 33 -16.53 -9.75 -8.98
C ASP A 33 -15.24 -9.58 -8.17
N THR A 34 -15.20 -10.25 -7.04
CA THR A 34 -14.03 -10.24 -6.16
C THR A 34 -12.90 -10.87 -6.94
N LYS A 35 -12.11 -10.03 -7.62
CA LYS A 35 -10.98 -10.49 -8.42
C LYS A 35 -10.02 -11.19 -7.46
N LYS A 36 -9.97 -12.51 -7.57
CA LYS A 36 -9.04 -13.36 -6.84
C LYS A 36 -7.80 -13.58 -7.70
N VAL A 37 -6.68 -13.78 -7.04
CA VAL A 37 -5.47 -14.23 -7.73
C VAL A 37 -5.64 -15.73 -7.99
N ASP A 38 -5.93 -16.09 -9.23
CA ASP A 38 -6.11 -17.48 -9.72
C ASP A 38 -4.78 -18.11 -10.15
N LEU A 39 -3.74 -17.86 -9.38
CA LEU A 39 -2.39 -18.36 -9.58
C LEU A 39 -1.97 -19.23 -8.40
N GLN A 40 -1.01 -20.11 -8.64
CA GLN A 40 -0.45 -20.96 -7.60
C GLN A 40 0.36 -20.13 -6.61
N LYS A 41 0.13 -20.35 -5.32
CA LYS A 41 0.94 -19.73 -4.26
C LYS A 41 2.36 -20.28 -4.28
N ILE A 42 3.32 -19.45 -3.91
CA ILE A 42 4.73 -19.89 -3.89
C ILE A 42 4.97 -20.94 -2.80
N SER A 43 4.22 -20.91 -1.72
CA SER A 43 4.26 -21.97 -0.68
C SER A 43 3.92 -23.38 -1.19
N GLU A 44 3.08 -23.47 -2.24
CA GLU A 44 2.63 -24.73 -2.85
C GLU A 44 3.59 -25.26 -3.92
N LEU A 45 4.59 -24.46 -4.33
CA LEU A 45 5.58 -24.86 -5.32
C LEU A 45 6.61 -25.84 -4.71
N ASN A 46 7.21 -26.66 -5.57
CA ASN A 46 8.34 -27.50 -5.16
C ASN A 46 9.49 -26.61 -4.64
N SER A 47 10.24 -27.10 -3.64
CA SER A 47 11.38 -26.37 -3.05
C SER A 47 12.47 -25.99 -4.07
N SER A 48 12.63 -26.75 -5.15
CA SER A 48 13.56 -26.45 -6.25
C SER A 48 13.00 -25.50 -7.31
N HIS A 49 11.77 -25.00 -7.14
CA HIS A 49 11.18 -24.09 -8.11
C HIS A 49 11.86 -22.70 -8.02
N PRO A 50 12.29 -22.09 -9.15
CA PRO A 50 13.07 -20.84 -9.12
C PRO A 50 12.42 -19.69 -8.37
N ALA A 51 11.07 -19.54 -8.41
CA ALA A 51 10.36 -18.50 -7.69
C ALA A 51 10.38 -18.73 -6.18
N ARG A 52 10.29 -19.98 -5.72
CA ARG A 52 10.39 -20.34 -4.31
C ARG A 52 11.81 -20.16 -3.80
N GLU A 53 12.80 -20.70 -4.51
CA GLU A 53 14.22 -20.48 -4.18
C GLU A 53 14.58 -18.99 -4.10
N TYR A 54 14.01 -18.16 -4.98
CA TYR A 54 14.25 -16.72 -4.98
C TYR A 54 13.85 -16.07 -3.65
N LEU A 55 12.66 -16.41 -3.11
CA LEU A 55 12.20 -15.88 -1.82
C LEU A 55 12.94 -16.52 -0.64
N GLU A 56 13.20 -17.82 -0.68
CA GLU A 56 13.94 -18.52 0.37
C GLU A 56 15.40 -18.04 0.49
N LYS A 57 16.08 -17.75 -0.63
CA LYS A 57 17.42 -17.11 -0.64
C LYS A 57 17.41 -15.72 0.00
N ARG A 58 16.29 -15.03 -0.03
CA ARG A 58 16.05 -13.77 0.66
C ARG A 58 15.64 -13.95 2.12
N ARG A 59 15.57 -15.19 2.60
CA ARG A 59 15.07 -15.57 3.94
C ARG A 59 13.62 -15.16 4.22
N ILE A 60 12.81 -14.92 3.18
CA ILE A 60 11.38 -14.65 3.30
C ILE A 60 10.68 -15.95 3.68
N LYS A 61 10.01 -15.97 4.85
CA LYS A 61 9.32 -17.15 5.39
C LYS A 61 7.85 -17.20 4.99
N ASP A 62 7.21 -16.04 4.85
CA ASP A 62 5.81 -15.93 4.46
C ASP A 62 5.66 -16.06 2.94
N LEU A 63 5.58 -17.29 2.47
CA LEU A 63 5.40 -17.60 1.05
C LEU A 63 3.94 -17.63 0.61
N GLU A 64 2.99 -17.58 1.56
CA GLU A 64 1.55 -17.65 1.32
C GLU A 64 0.97 -16.42 0.63
N ASN A 65 1.62 -15.28 0.82
CA ASN A 65 1.18 -14.00 0.27
C ASN A 65 1.73 -13.70 -1.12
N PHE A 66 2.51 -14.62 -1.70
CA PHE A 66 3.10 -14.47 -3.03
C PHE A 66 2.64 -15.57 -3.98
N TYR A 67 2.52 -15.22 -5.27
CA TYR A 67 2.06 -16.16 -6.29
C TYR A 67 3.05 -16.24 -7.45
N TYR A 68 3.10 -17.38 -8.11
CA TYR A 68 3.88 -17.58 -9.32
C TYR A 68 3.02 -17.37 -10.56
N CYS A 69 3.48 -16.51 -11.45
CA CYS A 69 2.84 -16.25 -12.73
C CYS A 69 3.79 -16.62 -13.89
N PRO A 70 3.55 -17.73 -14.62
CA PRO A 70 4.45 -18.18 -15.69
C PRO A 70 4.41 -17.27 -16.93
N LYS A 71 3.29 -16.59 -17.16
CA LYS A 71 3.09 -15.68 -18.31
C LYS A 71 2.40 -14.39 -17.84
N PHE A 72 3.22 -13.46 -17.39
CA PHE A 72 2.75 -12.26 -16.72
C PHE A 72 1.85 -11.37 -17.58
N LYS A 73 2.25 -11.12 -18.84
CA LYS A 73 1.45 -10.25 -19.72
C LYS A 73 0.11 -10.89 -20.10
N GLN A 74 0.10 -12.19 -20.35
CA GLN A 74 -1.12 -12.93 -20.68
C GLN A 74 -2.08 -12.91 -19.49
N TRP A 75 -1.60 -13.23 -18.30
CA TRP A 75 -2.40 -13.23 -17.08
C TRP A 75 -2.88 -11.82 -16.74
N THR A 76 -2.02 -10.80 -16.82
CA THR A 76 -2.42 -9.40 -16.62
C THR A 76 -3.56 -9.00 -17.55
N ASN A 77 -3.46 -9.33 -18.86
CA ASN A 77 -4.49 -8.99 -19.83
C ASN A 77 -5.82 -9.73 -19.59
N SER A 78 -5.83 -10.85 -18.86
CA SER A 78 -7.07 -11.48 -18.42
C SER A 78 -7.73 -10.74 -17.25
N GLN A 79 -6.95 -10.00 -16.44
CA GLN A 79 -7.46 -9.19 -15.34
C GLN A 79 -7.87 -7.77 -15.80
N LYS A 80 -6.98 -7.14 -16.57
CA LYS A 80 -7.13 -5.78 -17.13
C LYS A 80 -6.26 -5.69 -18.39
N LYS A 81 -6.82 -5.22 -19.49
CA LYS A 81 -6.04 -5.01 -20.72
C LYS A 81 -4.99 -3.92 -20.49
N VAL A 82 -3.71 -4.32 -20.48
CA VAL A 82 -2.54 -3.45 -20.24
C VAL A 82 -1.52 -3.55 -21.36
N PHE A 83 -1.31 -4.77 -21.89
CA PHE A 83 -0.28 -5.03 -22.89
C PHE A 83 -0.88 -5.24 -24.27
N ASP A 84 -0.42 -4.48 -25.27
CA ASP A 84 -0.83 -4.65 -26.68
C ASP A 84 -0.20 -5.88 -27.33
N THR A 85 0.98 -6.28 -26.85
CA THR A 85 1.68 -7.44 -27.36
C THR A 85 2.09 -8.40 -26.24
N LEU A 86 1.93 -9.69 -26.51
CA LEU A 86 2.38 -10.76 -25.62
C LEU A 86 3.79 -11.27 -25.97
N ARG A 87 4.48 -10.61 -26.91
CA ARG A 87 5.87 -10.96 -27.23
C ARG A 87 6.76 -10.76 -26.00
N GLN A 88 7.73 -11.68 -25.81
CA GLN A 88 8.67 -11.65 -24.68
C GLN A 88 7.95 -11.64 -23.32
N ASP A 89 6.86 -12.40 -23.22
CA ASP A 89 6.22 -12.62 -21.94
C ASP A 89 7.13 -13.46 -21.03
N SER A 90 7.24 -13.09 -19.78
CA SER A 90 8.14 -13.74 -18.83
C SER A 90 7.41 -14.09 -17.55
N ASP A 91 7.97 -15.03 -16.82
CA ASP A 91 7.51 -15.38 -15.49
C ASP A 91 7.82 -14.29 -14.48
N ARG A 92 6.95 -14.19 -13.47
CA ARG A 92 7.10 -13.22 -12.38
C ARG A 92 6.51 -13.75 -11.08
N ILE A 93 7.03 -13.27 -9.97
CA ILE A 93 6.38 -13.35 -8.67
C ILE A 93 5.34 -12.24 -8.61
N ILE A 94 4.10 -12.58 -8.30
CA ILE A 94 3.02 -11.62 -8.08
C ILE A 94 2.95 -11.27 -6.60
N ILE A 95 2.97 -10.00 -6.33
CA ILE A 95 2.85 -9.34 -5.03
C ILE A 95 1.50 -8.62 -5.04
N PRO A 96 0.44 -9.21 -4.47
CA PRO A 96 -0.91 -8.68 -4.59
C PRO A 96 -1.15 -7.51 -3.66
N PHE A 97 -1.85 -6.49 -4.12
CA PHE A 97 -2.39 -5.41 -3.30
C PHE A 97 -3.84 -5.73 -2.98
N LYS A 98 -4.11 -6.06 -1.72
CA LYS A 98 -5.43 -6.42 -1.20
C LYS A 98 -5.84 -5.42 -0.14
N ASP A 99 -7.11 -5.01 -0.15
CA ASP A 99 -7.66 -4.20 0.93
C ASP A 99 -7.93 -5.02 2.20
N LYS A 100 -8.50 -4.39 3.22
CA LYS A 100 -8.79 -5.02 4.52
C LYS A 100 -9.66 -6.26 4.40
N GLU A 101 -10.57 -6.26 3.43
CA GLU A 101 -11.50 -7.35 3.13
C GLU A 101 -10.85 -8.45 2.27
N GLY A 102 -9.58 -8.27 1.87
CA GLY A 102 -8.84 -9.21 1.02
C GLY A 102 -9.16 -9.09 -0.47
N ILE A 103 -9.86 -8.03 -0.89
CA ILE A 103 -10.21 -7.77 -2.29
C ILE A 103 -8.98 -7.24 -3.02
N LEU A 104 -8.63 -7.88 -4.14
CA LEU A 104 -7.50 -7.49 -4.98
C LEU A 104 -7.81 -6.19 -5.73
N PHE A 105 -7.01 -5.16 -5.52
CA PHE A 105 -7.12 -3.87 -6.21
C PHE A 105 -5.90 -3.51 -7.08
N GLY A 106 -4.84 -4.29 -7.01
CA GLY A 106 -3.64 -4.12 -7.81
C GLY A 106 -2.60 -5.19 -7.50
N TYR A 107 -1.47 -5.14 -8.17
CA TYR A 107 -0.34 -6.03 -7.89
C TYR A 107 0.94 -5.52 -8.52
N GLN A 108 2.07 -6.01 -8.00
CA GLN A 108 3.36 -5.92 -8.68
C GLN A 108 3.79 -7.30 -9.18
N GLY A 109 4.37 -7.32 -10.38
CA GLY A 109 5.05 -8.49 -10.93
C GLY A 109 6.56 -8.33 -10.82
N ARG A 110 7.21 -9.04 -9.90
CA ARG A 110 8.68 -9.10 -9.76
C ARG A 110 9.28 -10.10 -10.73
N SER A 111 10.17 -9.66 -11.62
CA SER A 111 10.89 -10.54 -12.54
C SER A 111 11.86 -11.46 -11.82
N LEU A 112 11.91 -12.73 -12.23
CA LEU A 112 12.91 -13.70 -11.79
C LEU A 112 14.23 -13.59 -12.56
N ALA A 113 14.21 -12.96 -13.76
CA ALA A 113 15.42 -12.78 -14.54
C ALA A 113 16.40 -11.80 -13.88
N PRO A 114 17.68 -12.20 -13.65
CA PRO A 114 18.65 -11.37 -12.91
C PRO A 114 18.94 -10.02 -13.58
N LYS A 115 18.89 -9.97 -14.91
CA LYS A 115 19.17 -8.78 -15.74
C LYS A 115 17.90 -8.20 -16.36
N ALA A 116 16.73 -8.39 -15.73
CA ALA A 116 15.49 -7.84 -16.27
C ALA A 116 15.57 -6.31 -16.35
N LYS A 117 15.26 -5.76 -17.53
CA LYS A 117 15.20 -4.30 -17.76
C LYS A 117 14.19 -3.63 -16.83
N LEU A 118 13.04 -4.28 -16.60
CA LEU A 118 12.03 -3.86 -15.64
C LEU A 118 11.91 -4.93 -14.55
N ARG A 119 12.53 -4.68 -13.41
CA ARG A 119 12.49 -5.57 -12.24
C ARG A 119 11.09 -5.72 -11.71
N TYR A 120 10.38 -4.62 -11.57
CA TYR A 120 8.99 -4.57 -11.13
C TYR A 120 8.11 -3.96 -12.21
N ILE A 121 6.92 -4.52 -12.38
CA ILE A 121 5.84 -3.94 -13.17
C ILE A 121 4.62 -3.87 -12.25
N THR A 122 4.08 -2.66 -12.04
CA THR A 122 2.89 -2.46 -11.22
C THR A 122 1.67 -2.32 -12.11
N VAL A 123 0.60 -3.00 -11.74
CA VAL A 123 -0.70 -2.93 -12.40
C VAL A 123 -1.77 -2.62 -11.35
N MET A 124 -2.48 -1.52 -11.53
CA MET A 124 -3.60 -1.16 -10.69
C MET A 124 -4.90 -1.58 -11.37
N LEU A 125 -5.72 -2.35 -10.67
CA LEU A 125 -7.08 -2.70 -11.10
C LEU A 125 -8.05 -1.59 -10.74
N ASP A 126 -7.77 -0.91 -9.63
CA ASP A 126 -8.41 0.31 -9.16
C ASP A 126 -7.34 1.43 -9.10
N GLU A 127 -7.42 2.39 -10.02
CA GLU A 127 -6.43 3.47 -10.17
C GLU A 127 -6.53 4.53 -9.05
N GLU A 128 -7.65 4.55 -8.31
CA GLU A 128 -7.87 5.50 -7.22
C GLU A 128 -7.17 5.07 -5.93
N LYS A 129 -6.79 3.78 -5.83
CA LYS A 129 -6.11 3.23 -4.66
C LYS A 129 -4.59 3.37 -4.78
N PRO A 130 -3.86 3.65 -3.68
CA PRO A 130 -2.41 3.65 -3.66
C PRO A 130 -1.83 2.23 -3.77
N LYS A 131 -0.57 2.13 -4.14
CA LYS A 131 0.14 0.84 -4.31
C LYS A 131 0.58 0.30 -2.94
N LEU A 132 -0.32 -0.32 -2.20
CA LEU A 132 -0.06 -0.81 -0.84
C LEU A 132 -0.13 -2.33 -0.79
N PHE A 133 0.92 -2.93 -0.23
CA PHE A 133 0.98 -4.37 0.07
C PHE A 133 0.79 -4.59 1.57
N GLY A 134 0.01 -5.61 1.96
CA GLY A 134 -0.11 -6.05 3.34
C GLY A 134 -1.29 -5.48 4.14
N LEU A 135 -2.17 -4.65 3.55
CA LEU A 135 -3.32 -4.06 4.27
C LEU A 135 -4.27 -5.10 4.89
N ASN A 136 -4.36 -6.28 4.30
CA ASN A 136 -5.22 -7.38 4.77
C ASN A 136 -4.60 -8.23 5.88
N THR A 137 -3.36 -7.95 6.27
CA THR A 137 -2.61 -8.77 7.24
C THR A 137 -2.28 -8.04 8.54
N VAL A 138 -2.50 -6.72 8.60
CA VAL A 138 -2.14 -5.91 9.77
C VAL A 138 -3.28 -5.79 10.77
N ASN A 139 -2.91 -5.67 12.04
CA ASN A 139 -3.79 -5.26 13.13
C ASN A 139 -3.80 -3.72 13.21
N TYR A 140 -4.95 -3.11 12.92
CA TYR A 140 -5.12 -1.66 12.89
C TYR A 140 -5.22 -1.01 14.27
N ASP A 141 -5.41 -1.82 15.32
CA ASP A 141 -5.44 -1.35 16.72
C ASP A 141 -4.03 -1.17 17.32
N GLU A 142 -3.01 -1.65 16.61
CA GLU A 142 -1.60 -1.53 16.97
C GLU A 142 -0.86 -0.57 16.04
N PRO A 143 0.34 -0.08 16.42
CA PRO A 143 1.20 0.66 15.51
C PRO A 143 1.51 -0.14 14.24
N VAL A 144 1.33 0.47 13.07
CA VAL A 144 1.60 -0.15 11.77
C VAL A 144 2.90 0.40 11.22
N TYR A 145 3.85 -0.48 10.97
CA TYR A 145 5.11 -0.13 10.31
C TYR A 145 4.91 -0.04 8.80
N ILE A 146 5.48 0.99 8.18
CA ILE A 146 5.32 1.27 6.75
C ILE A 146 6.69 1.25 6.07
N CYS A 147 6.96 0.19 5.33
CA CYS A 147 8.22 -0.01 4.59
C CYS A 147 8.11 0.50 3.15
N GLU A 148 9.24 0.75 2.49
CA GLU A 148 9.25 1.07 1.05
C GLU A 148 8.97 -0.16 0.19
N GLY A 149 9.64 -1.28 0.49
CA GLY A 149 9.59 -2.51 -0.29
C GLY A 149 8.67 -3.60 0.27
N PRO A 150 7.94 -4.33 -0.59
CA PRO A 150 7.04 -5.39 -0.12
C PRO A 150 7.77 -6.60 0.46
N PHE A 151 9.02 -6.86 0.04
CA PHE A 151 9.82 -7.92 0.64
C PHE A 151 10.36 -7.52 2.01
N ASP A 152 10.73 -6.26 2.20
CA ASP A 152 11.22 -5.73 3.45
C ASP A 152 10.17 -5.78 4.55
N SER A 153 8.91 -5.46 4.19
CA SER A 153 7.80 -5.54 5.13
C SER A 153 7.57 -6.94 5.70
N THR A 154 7.95 -8.01 4.98
CA THR A 154 7.77 -9.40 5.48
C THR A 154 8.63 -9.75 6.70
N PHE A 155 9.62 -8.93 7.03
CA PHE A 155 10.53 -9.14 8.17
C PHE A 155 10.11 -8.35 9.41
N ILE A 156 9.15 -7.45 9.28
CA ILE A 156 8.68 -6.58 10.37
C ILE A 156 7.25 -6.96 10.74
N ARG A 157 7.01 -7.14 12.04
CA ARG A 157 5.66 -7.43 12.54
C ARG A 157 4.73 -6.25 12.28
N ASN A 158 3.48 -6.54 12.02
CA ASN A 158 2.41 -5.57 11.81
C ASN A 158 2.80 -4.47 10.80
N SER A 159 3.22 -4.88 9.61
CA SER A 159 3.75 -3.97 8.61
C SER A 159 3.07 -4.06 7.25
N ILE A 160 3.10 -2.94 6.53
CA ILE A 160 2.72 -2.81 5.13
C ILE A 160 3.88 -2.25 4.32
N ALA A 161 3.77 -2.30 2.99
CA ALA A 161 4.70 -1.62 2.10
C ALA A 161 4.00 -0.65 1.16
N MET A 162 4.61 0.53 0.95
CA MET A 162 4.08 1.59 0.08
C MET A 162 4.43 1.41 -1.40
N CYS A 163 5.24 0.45 -1.77
CA CYS A 163 5.52 0.02 -3.15
C CYS A 163 5.74 1.16 -4.17
N GLY A 164 6.37 2.25 -3.75
CA GLY A 164 6.61 3.45 -4.56
C GLY A 164 5.42 4.39 -4.66
N SER A 165 4.48 4.34 -3.72
CA SER A 165 3.38 5.30 -3.58
C SER A 165 3.62 6.24 -2.41
N ASP A 166 3.24 7.51 -2.61
CA ASP A 166 2.97 8.41 -1.49
C ASP A 166 1.49 8.26 -1.11
N PHE A 167 1.19 8.18 0.20
CA PHE A 167 -0.18 8.07 0.68
C PHE A 167 -0.32 8.65 2.09
N HIS A 168 -1.55 8.96 2.48
CA HIS A 168 -1.88 9.39 3.82
C HIS A 168 -2.41 8.21 4.63
N ALA A 169 -1.65 7.78 5.64
CA ALA A 169 -1.95 6.57 6.44
C ALA A 169 -3.35 6.62 7.09
N SER A 170 -3.78 7.80 7.57
CA SER A 170 -5.09 8.00 8.20
C SER A 170 -6.27 7.68 7.27
N GLY A 171 -6.14 7.95 5.97
CA GLY A 171 -7.17 7.61 4.97
C GLY A 171 -7.39 6.11 4.81
N TRP A 172 -6.49 5.29 5.36
CA TRP A 172 -6.55 3.82 5.31
C TRP A 172 -6.82 3.21 6.69
N GLY A 173 -7.18 4.03 7.67
CA GLY A 173 -7.49 3.59 9.03
C GLY A 173 -6.25 3.26 9.85
N ILE A 174 -5.07 3.69 9.43
CA ILE A 174 -3.82 3.54 10.17
C ILE A 174 -3.66 4.79 11.04
N SER A 175 -3.92 4.64 12.35
CA SER A 175 -3.88 5.74 13.31
C SER A 175 -2.47 6.03 13.82
N ASN A 176 -1.63 5.01 13.94
CA ASN A 176 -0.27 5.09 14.49
C ASN A 176 0.77 4.57 13.48
N PRO A 177 1.03 5.30 12.39
CA PRO A 177 2.02 4.89 11.40
C PRO A 177 3.45 5.11 11.91
N ILE A 178 4.33 4.13 11.67
CA ILE A 178 5.78 4.24 11.88
C ILE A 178 6.46 4.01 10.54
N TRP A 179 7.08 5.05 9.99
CA TRP A 179 7.69 5.01 8.68
C TRP A 179 9.10 4.45 8.72
N ILE A 180 9.39 3.50 7.85
CA ILE A 180 10.71 2.87 7.67
C ILE A 180 11.15 3.08 6.23
N TYR A 181 12.17 3.91 6.05
CA TYR A 181 12.80 4.16 4.76
C TYR A 181 14.10 3.37 4.62
N ASP A 182 14.57 3.17 3.40
CA ASP A 182 15.85 2.55 3.13
C ASP A 182 17.00 3.27 3.83
N ASN A 183 18.04 2.54 4.25
CA ASN A 183 19.22 3.10 4.92
C ASN A 183 20.19 3.68 3.90
N GLU A 184 19.78 4.74 3.23
CA GLU A 184 20.58 5.43 2.20
C GLU A 184 20.89 6.90 2.58
N PRO A 185 21.76 7.16 3.56
CA PRO A 185 22.02 8.52 4.06
C PRO A 185 22.66 9.46 3.04
N ARG A 186 23.14 8.94 1.90
CA ARG A 186 23.69 9.71 0.76
C ARG A 186 22.69 9.90 -0.38
N ASN A 187 21.53 9.30 -0.30
CA ASN A 187 20.48 9.45 -1.29
C ASN A 187 19.58 10.63 -0.91
N ARG A 188 19.66 11.73 -1.66
CA ARG A 188 18.87 12.94 -1.38
C ARG A 188 17.35 12.69 -1.38
N GLU A 189 16.87 11.78 -2.23
CA GLU A 189 15.44 11.45 -2.27
C GLU A 189 14.99 10.84 -0.94
N ILE A 190 15.70 9.85 -0.43
CA ILE A 190 15.39 9.20 0.84
C ILE A 190 15.54 10.18 2.01
N VAL A 191 16.61 10.96 2.04
CA VAL A 191 16.82 11.99 3.07
C VAL A 191 15.67 13.01 3.08
N ASN A 192 15.20 13.44 1.92
CA ASN A 192 14.07 14.36 1.80
C ASN A 192 12.77 13.71 2.28
N LYS A 193 12.47 12.45 1.90
CA LYS A 193 11.29 11.73 2.38
C LYS A 193 11.25 11.65 3.92
N ILE A 194 12.39 11.29 4.55
CA ILE A 194 12.47 11.24 6.00
C ILE A 194 12.30 12.63 6.60
N ASN A 195 12.95 13.65 6.04
CA ASN A 195 12.85 15.03 6.52
C ASN A 195 11.40 15.54 6.44
N ASP A 196 10.70 15.24 5.35
CA ASP A 196 9.30 15.64 5.17
C ASP A 196 8.38 14.91 6.18
N ALA A 197 8.60 13.61 6.42
CA ALA A 197 7.90 12.86 7.46
C ALA A 197 8.13 13.46 8.85
N VAL A 198 9.39 13.73 9.19
CA VAL A 198 9.76 14.36 10.49
C VAL A 198 9.14 15.77 10.64
N ASN A 199 9.09 16.56 9.57
CA ASN A 199 8.49 17.90 9.59
C ASN A 199 6.96 17.88 9.70
N ARG A 200 6.29 16.84 9.19
CA ARG A 200 4.86 16.60 9.42
C ARG A 200 4.56 16.14 10.84
N GLY A 201 5.58 15.76 11.62
CA GLY A 201 5.43 15.23 12.97
C GLY A 201 5.22 13.71 13.01
N ASP A 202 5.46 13.03 11.90
CA ASP A 202 5.33 11.57 11.81
C ASP A 202 6.38 10.86 12.68
N THR A 203 6.06 9.64 13.09
CA THR A 203 7.00 8.73 13.74
C THR A 203 7.81 8.00 12.67
N VAL A 204 9.14 8.01 12.80
CA VAL A 204 10.07 7.45 11.81
C VAL A 204 11.12 6.56 12.46
N VAL A 205 11.60 5.57 11.72
CA VAL A 205 12.82 4.84 12.06
C VAL A 205 14.01 5.56 11.42
N ILE A 206 15.06 5.80 12.22
CA ILE A 206 16.32 6.35 11.74
C ILE A 206 17.43 5.37 12.12
N TRP A 207 18.05 4.80 11.12
CA TRP A 207 19.03 3.74 11.27
C TRP A 207 20.28 4.21 12.01
N PRO A 208 20.86 3.40 12.89
CA PRO A 208 22.11 3.74 13.57
C PRO A 208 23.31 3.70 12.61
N ASN A 209 24.32 4.53 12.85
CA ASN A 209 25.45 4.71 11.94
C ASN A 209 26.37 3.47 11.76
N ASN A 210 26.23 2.48 12.63
CA ASN A 210 26.98 1.22 12.54
C ASN A 210 26.29 0.16 11.66
N ILE A 211 25.10 0.44 11.14
CA ILE A 211 24.41 -0.38 10.13
C ILE A 211 24.77 0.17 8.75
N HIS A 212 25.27 -0.71 7.88
CA HIS A 212 25.78 -0.33 6.56
C HIS A 212 24.93 -0.90 5.42
N GLU A 213 24.12 -1.88 5.72
CA GLU A 213 23.19 -2.50 4.80
C GLU A 213 22.15 -1.48 4.34
N LYS A 214 21.80 -1.57 3.04
CA LYS A 214 20.94 -0.59 2.38
C LYS A 214 19.49 -0.70 2.81
N ASP A 215 18.97 -1.91 2.91
CA ASP A 215 17.55 -2.21 3.16
C ASP A 215 17.40 -3.31 4.21
N ILE A 216 16.17 -3.52 4.67
CA ILE A 216 15.86 -4.51 5.70
C ILE A 216 16.25 -5.92 5.26
N ASN A 217 16.02 -6.29 3.98
CA ASN A 217 16.38 -7.61 3.50
C ASN A 217 17.91 -7.84 3.53
N ASP A 218 18.70 -6.85 3.15
CA ASP A 218 20.16 -6.93 3.25
C ASP A 218 20.62 -7.05 4.72
N MET A 219 19.97 -6.33 5.65
CA MET A 219 20.23 -6.47 7.11
C MET A 219 19.93 -7.88 7.61
N VAL A 220 18.82 -8.48 7.19
CA VAL A 220 18.47 -9.87 7.52
C VAL A 220 19.50 -10.86 6.98
N LEU A 221 19.97 -10.65 5.75
CA LEU A 221 21.02 -11.49 5.14
C LEU A 221 22.35 -11.35 5.86
N ALA A 222 22.67 -10.16 6.38
CA ALA A 222 23.85 -9.91 7.22
C ALA A 222 23.72 -10.52 8.64
N GLY A 223 22.52 -10.93 9.04
CA GLY A 223 22.27 -11.61 10.31
C GLY A 223 21.78 -10.71 11.44
N HIS A 224 21.36 -9.47 11.14
CA HIS A 224 20.76 -8.57 12.12
C HIS A 224 19.38 -9.04 12.56
N ASP A 225 19.03 -8.84 13.83
CA ASP A 225 17.67 -8.88 14.33
C ASP A 225 16.97 -7.55 13.96
N VAL A 226 16.37 -7.52 12.77
CA VAL A 226 15.78 -6.30 12.23
C VAL A 226 14.56 -5.81 12.99
N GLN A 227 13.80 -6.71 13.64
CA GLN A 227 12.66 -6.29 14.46
C GLN A 227 13.14 -5.49 15.68
N SER A 228 14.10 -6.02 16.44
CA SER A 228 14.69 -5.33 17.59
C SER A 228 15.42 -4.05 17.17
N LEU A 229 16.08 -4.08 16.00
CA LEU A 229 16.79 -2.92 15.46
C LEU A 229 15.81 -1.79 15.13
N VAL A 230 14.67 -2.09 14.49
CA VAL A 230 13.62 -1.12 14.19
C VAL A 230 13.02 -0.57 15.48
N GLU A 231 12.58 -1.43 16.39
CA GLU A 231 11.93 -1.02 17.66
C GLU A 231 12.84 -0.11 18.52
N SER A 232 14.14 -0.32 18.48
CA SER A 232 15.12 0.47 19.24
C SER A 232 15.47 1.81 18.59
N ASN A 233 15.02 2.06 17.36
CA ASN A 233 15.39 3.25 16.59
C ASN A 233 14.19 4.02 16.05
N VAL A 234 13.07 3.99 16.78
CA VAL A 234 11.84 4.76 16.50
C VAL A 234 11.94 6.14 17.15
N TYR A 235 11.76 7.19 16.37
CA TYR A 235 11.90 8.58 16.83
C TYR A 235 10.76 9.46 16.31
N GLN A 236 10.44 10.55 17.06
CA GLN A 236 9.44 11.55 16.68
C GLN A 236 9.89 12.96 17.13
N GLY A 237 9.35 14.00 16.50
CA GLY A 237 9.54 15.39 16.91
C GLY A 237 11.00 15.85 16.88
N LEU A 238 11.45 16.50 17.97
CA LEU A 238 12.80 17.06 18.06
C LEU A 238 13.89 15.98 18.04
N GLU A 239 13.64 14.85 18.67
CA GLU A 239 14.60 13.74 18.69
C GLU A 239 14.84 13.18 17.28
N ALA A 240 13.75 12.98 16.50
CA ALA A 240 13.87 12.57 15.10
C ALA A 240 14.69 13.56 14.27
N LYS A 241 14.50 14.88 14.48
CA LYS A 241 15.29 15.92 13.81
C LYS A 241 16.77 15.84 14.14
N LEU A 242 17.12 15.63 15.40
CA LEU A 242 18.52 15.49 15.83
C LEU A 242 19.14 14.22 15.25
N LYS A 243 18.45 13.08 15.33
CA LYS A 243 18.92 11.80 14.78
C LYS A 243 19.10 11.88 13.27
N LEU A 244 18.15 12.46 12.54
CA LEU A 244 18.23 12.66 11.09
C LEU A 244 19.46 13.51 10.70
N ASN A 245 19.73 14.59 11.45
CA ASN A 245 20.90 15.42 11.19
C ASN A 245 22.25 14.71 11.38
N HIS A 246 22.29 13.73 12.30
CA HIS A 246 23.49 12.91 12.50
C HIS A 246 23.59 11.77 11.47
N TRP A 247 22.46 11.26 10.98
CA TRP A 247 22.41 10.14 10.05
C TRP A 247 22.69 10.55 8.60
N LYS A 248 22.10 11.66 8.12
CA LYS A 248 22.23 12.13 6.74
C LYS A 248 23.68 12.51 6.41
N LYS A 249 24.09 12.22 5.16
CA LYS A 249 25.44 12.51 4.62
C LYS A 249 25.36 13.28 3.29
N VAL A 250 24.33 14.10 3.12
CA VAL A 250 24.07 14.98 1.97
C VAL A 250 23.78 16.39 2.41
#